data_d325a8546142fff12eac005388f23d60
#
_entry.id   d325a8546142fff12eac005388f23d60
#
_cell.length_a   1.000
_cell.length_b   1.000
_cell.length_c   1.000
_cell.angle_alpha   90.00
_cell.angle_beta   90.00
_cell.angle_gamma   90.00
#
_symmetry.space_group_name_H-M   'P 1'
#
loop_
_entity.id
_entity.type
_entity.pdbx_description
1 polymer ?
#
loop_
_entity_poly.entity_id
_entity_poly.type
_entity_poly.pdbx_seq_one_letter_code
_entity_poly.pdbx_strand_id
1 'polypeptide(L)'
;VKGLLLRLSALDPDAATAVRVIAHFEALLGVAVDATALVRSTAGLAECPAGLELADGRTMRFGPDGMALPGAPGEMSGAVALGPAGRVWLERQGGPGPLDELVLEWMAIAARVLDGAPRRAGAPHVADPALVELVLSEREAVEDRARALRLLGMAPDVPLRVAAAAGGEGDPGVQAVAVLGRSALQGTVRVAGLGPLGVALIQRREGTASPAAELLSVVGGSDAVCGGPRDSVRGVRVGVGAAVAPLEAGASWTQARSALRFAVAGDPVEAVVDHDELGPVALLADIPVERLRAQPEVRALQELAGREAGELNIAALAAFCRTGSLRQAAAGLHLHHSSVAARLAHVEDAMGWRLRDPQDRFRAQLALYARRLSAD
;
A
#
# COMPACT_ATOMS: atom_id res chain seq x y z
N VAL A 1 -6.20 13.67 -16.30
CA VAL A 1 -4.81 14.01 -16.64
C VAL A 1 -4.30 13.22 -17.84
N LYS A 2 -4.42 11.86 -17.93
CA LYS A 2 -3.92 11.05 -19.06
C LYS A 2 -4.44 11.51 -20.45
N GLY A 3 -5.72 11.86 -20.57
CA GLY A 3 -6.30 12.35 -21.83
C GLY A 3 -5.79 13.73 -22.27
N LEU A 4 -5.44 14.59 -21.33
CA LEU A 4 -4.85 15.90 -21.59
C LEU A 4 -3.38 15.76 -22.01
N LEU A 5 -2.62 14.89 -21.33
CA LEU A 5 -1.23 14.60 -21.68
C LEU A 5 -1.09 14.00 -23.09
N LEU A 6 -1.96 13.07 -23.48
CA LEU A 6 -2.00 12.52 -24.84
C LEU A 6 -2.31 13.56 -25.90
N ARG A 7 -3.19 14.54 -25.60
CA ARG A 7 -3.49 15.64 -26.53
C ARG A 7 -2.36 16.66 -26.61
N LEU A 8 -1.70 16.97 -25.48
CA LEU A 8 -0.54 17.86 -25.45
C LEU A 8 0.66 17.25 -26.15
N SER A 9 0.95 15.94 -25.94
CA SER A 9 2.07 15.28 -26.62
C SER A 9 1.91 15.16 -28.13
N ALA A 10 0.67 15.22 -28.65
CA ALA A 10 0.41 15.26 -30.08
C ALA A 10 0.57 16.68 -30.68
N LEU A 11 0.54 17.72 -29.83
CA LEU A 11 0.65 19.12 -30.24
C LEU A 11 2.06 19.68 -30.00
N ASP A 12 2.65 19.35 -28.86
CA ASP A 12 3.97 19.82 -28.43
C ASP A 12 4.61 18.81 -27.45
N PRO A 13 5.62 18.05 -27.87
CA PRO A 13 6.32 17.09 -27.02
C PRO A 13 7.02 17.73 -25.81
N ASP A 14 7.50 18.96 -25.93
CA ASP A 14 8.21 19.68 -24.88
C ASP A 14 7.22 20.10 -23.77
N ALA A 15 6.03 20.58 -24.16
CA ALA A 15 4.96 20.90 -23.22
C ALA A 15 4.48 19.66 -22.44
N ALA A 16 4.36 18.50 -23.10
CA ALA A 16 3.98 17.27 -22.43
C ALA A 16 5.04 16.80 -21.42
N THR A 17 6.31 17.00 -21.74
CA THR A 17 7.42 16.66 -20.85
C THR A 17 7.51 17.63 -19.67
N ALA A 18 7.30 18.92 -19.88
CA ALA A 18 7.20 19.92 -18.81
C ALA A 18 6.08 19.59 -17.81
N VAL A 19 4.89 19.21 -18.31
CA VAL A 19 3.78 18.79 -17.44
C VAL A 19 4.13 17.54 -16.62
N ARG A 20 4.88 16.59 -17.20
CA ARG A 20 5.37 15.41 -16.44
C ARG A 20 6.36 15.79 -15.35
N VAL A 21 7.27 16.74 -15.59
CA VAL A 21 8.19 17.27 -14.58
C VAL A 21 7.42 17.89 -13.43
N ILE A 22 6.46 18.77 -13.74
CA ILE A 22 5.62 19.44 -12.73
C ILE A 22 4.85 18.40 -11.90
N ALA A 23 4.14 17.48 -12.56
CA ALA A 23 3.36 16.43 -11.89
C ALA A 23 4.22 15.53 -11.00
N HIS A 24 5.47 15.26 -11.41
CA HIS A 24 6.43 14.50 -10.62
C HIS A 24 6.76 15.21 -9.31
N PHE A 25 7.11 16.48 -9.34
CA PHE A 25 7.44 17.25 -8.13
C PHE A 25 6.21 17.56 -7.28
N GLU A 26 5.04 17.80 -7.87
CA GLU A 26 3.77 17.91 -7.12
C GLU A 26 3.46 16.64 -6.34
N ALA A 27 3.66 15.47 -6.96
CA ALA A 27 3.52 14.19 -6.26
C ALA A 27 4.53 14.04 -5.11
N LEU A 28 5.77 14.50 -5.29
CA LEU A 28 6.79 14.50 -4.24
C LEU A 28 6.46 15.48 -3.11
N LEU A 29 5.90 16.66 -3.41
CA LEU A 29 5.55 17.68 -2.43
C LEU A 29 4.27 17.35 -1.66
N GLY A 30 3.34 16.62 -2.27
CA GLY A 30 2.11 16.15 -1.62
C GLY A 30 2.36 15.20 -0.45
N VAL A 31 3.60 14.79 -0.25
CA VAL A 31 4.01 13.81 0.75
C VAL A 31 5.38 14.18 1.31
N ALA A 32 5.58 13.96 2.60
CA ALA A 32 6.84 14.24 3.30
C ALA A 32 7.99 13.34 2.76
N VAL A 33 8.55 13.71 1.62
CA VAL A 33 9.73 13.09 1.02
C VAL A 33 10.97 13.56 1.80
N ASP A 34 11.98 12.70 2.02
CA ASP A 34 13.25 13.14 2.56
C ASP A 34 14.17 13.73 1.45
N ALA A 35 15.18 14.46 1.85
CA ALA A 35 16.14 15.08 0.92
C ALA A 35 16.85 14.03 0.04
N THR A 36 17.09 12.83 0.55
CA THR A 36 17.71 11.72 -0.18
C THR A 36 16.82 11.22 -1.31
N ALA A 37 15.52 11.04 -1.02
CA ALA A 37 14.55 10.62 -2.00
C ALA A 37 14.32 11.68 -3.08
N LEU A 38 14.30 12.98 -2.69
CA LEU A 38 14.23 14.09 -3.64
C LEU A 38 15.37 14.04 -4.66
N VAL A 39 16.63 14.00 -4.18
CA VAL A 39 17.81 14.01 -5.07
C VAL A 39 17.84 12.78 -5.97
N ARG A 40 17.56 11.60 -5.41
CA ARG A 40 17.53 10.33 -6.16
C ARG A 40 16.47 10.34 -7.25
N SER A 41 15.27 10.78 -6.92
CA SER A 41 14.16 10.87 -7.87
C SER A 41 14.44 11.89 -8.97
N THR A 42 15.03 13.04 -8.62
CA THR A 42 15.43 14.06 -9.59
C THR A 42 16.51 13.53 -10.54
N ALA A 43 17.51 12.80 -10.04
CA ALA A 43 18.53 12.20 -10.91
C ALA A 43 17.93 11.22 -11.93
N GLY A 44 16.96 10.41 -11.52
CA GLY A 44 16.23 9.50 -12.40
C GLY A 44 15.39 10.24 -13.45
N LEU A 45 14.69 11.31 -13.05
CA LEU A 45 13.87 12.13 -13.93
C LEU A 45 14.72 12.90 -14.95
N ALA A 46 15.83 13.50 -14.51
CA ALA A 46 16.72 14.28 -15.36
C ALA A 46 17.66 13.40 -16.23
N GLU A 47 17.71 12.09 -15.98
CA GLU A 47 18.62 11.14 -16.65
C GLU A 47 20.10 11.57 -16.57
N CYS A 48 20.48 12.29 -15.51
CA CYS A 48 21.85 12.69 -15.23
C CYS A 48 22.06 12.78 -13.71
N PRO A 49 23.31 12.82 -13.21
CA PRO A 49 23.55 13.00 -11.79
C PRO A 49 22.93 14.29 -11.27
N ALA A 50 22.28 14.19 -10.10
CA ALA A 50 21.74 15.32 -9.37
C ALA A 50 22.33 15.38 -7.97
N GLY A 51 22.40 16.60 -7.40
CA GLY A 51 22.92 16.81 -6.07
C GLY A 51 22.20 17.89 -5.30
N LEU A 52 22.33 17.80 -3.98
CA LEU A 52 21.82 18.76 -2.99
C LEU A 52 22.88 18.95 -1.91
N GLU A 53 23.21 20.18 -1.64
CA GLU A 53 24.02 20.62 -0.49
C GLU A 53 23.08 21.33 0.50
N LEU A 54 23.08 20.88 1.76
CA LEU A 54 22.27 21.45 2.83
C LEU A 54 23.07 22.52 3.59
N ALA A 55 22.36 23.35 4.37
CA ALA A 55 22.97 24.41 5.19
C ALA A 55 24.00 23.91 6.22
N ASP A 56 23.89 22.64 6.63
CA ASP A 56 24.85 22.01 7.55
C ASP A 56 26.09 21.42 6.83
N GLY A 57 26.25 21.69 5.53
CA GLY A 57 27.37 21.22 4.71
C GLY A 57 27.27 19.77 4.25
N ARG A 58 26.20 19.05 4.59
CA ARG A 58 25.97 17.71 4.06
C ARG A 58 25.62 17.77 2.59
N THR A 59 26.31 16.94 1.81
CA THR A 59 26.12 16.83 0.37
C THR A 59 25.59 15.46 0.03
N MET A 60 24.56 15.41 -0.80
CA MET A 60 23.98 14.17 -1.34
C MET A 60 24.02 14.22 -2.86
N ARG A 61 24.50 13.13 -3.48
CA ARG A 61 24.56 12.99 -4.94
C ARG A 61 24.09 11.62 -5.34
N PHE A 62 23.29 11.55 -6.41
CA PHE A 62 22.81 10.29 -6.97
C PHE A 62 22.94 10.32 -8.47
N GLY A 63 23.29 9.15 -9.04
CA GLY A 63 23.27 8.92 -10.46
C GLY A 63 21.86 8.65 -10.99
N PRO A 64 21.68 8.67 -12.34
CA PRO A 64 20.39 8.39 -12.97
C PRO A 64 19.92 6.94 -12.78
N ASP A 65 20.81 6.07 -12.30
CA ASP A 65 20.54 4.68 -11.93
C ASP A 65 20.07 4.53 -10.46
N GLY A 66 19.99 5.63 -9.71
CA GLY A 66 19.62 5.64 -8.30
C GLY A 66 20.76 5.31 -7.33
N MET A 67 22.00 5.11 -7.82
CA MET A 67 23.18 4.87 -6.99
C MET A 67 23.72 6.16 -6.38
N ALA A 68 24.10 6.11 -5.11
CA ALA A 68 24.80 7.23 -4.48
C ALA A 68 26.20 7.42 -5.08
N LEU A 69 26.53 8.65 -5.42
CA LEU A 69 27.81 9.01 -5.98
C LEU A 69 28.72 9.60 -4.90
N PRO A 70 29.84 8.93 -4.54
CA PRO A 70 30.80 9.47 -3.58
C PRO A 70 31.66 10.59 -4.19
N GLY A 71 32.26 11.41 -3.32
CA GLY A 71 33.22 12.45 -3.71
C GLY A 71 32.59 13.80 -4.07
N ALA A 72 33.44 14.71 -4.56
CA ALA A 72 33.03 16.06 -4.94
C ALA A 72 32.14 16.05 -6.19
N PRO A 73 31.28 17.09 -6.36
CA PRO A 73 30.50 17.25 -7.60
C PRO A 73 31.42 17.33 -8.81
N GLY A 74 30.95 16.73 -9.93
CA GLY A 74 31.55 16.90 -11.24
C GLY A 74 31.25 18.30 -11.82
N GLU A 75 31.43 18.43 -13.14
CA GLU A 75 31.05 19.65 -13.84
C GLU A 75 29.54 19.81 -13.79
N MET A 76 29.07 20.93 -13.19
CA MET A 76 27.65 21.23 -13.05
C MET A 76 27.11 21.83 -14.34
N SER A 77 26.12 21.20 -14.96
CA SER A 77 25.40 21.75 -16.13
C SER A 77 24.42 22.85 -15.72
N GLY A 78 23.98 22.88 -14.48
CA GLY A 78 23.11 23.92 -13.90
C GLY A 78 23.06 23.81 -12.39
N ALA A 79 22.84 24.94 -11.69
CA ALA A 79 22.68 24.96 -10.25
C ALA A 79 21.75 26.10 -9.80
N VAL A 80 20.97 25.87 -8.73
CA VAL A 80 20.10 26.87 -8.10
C VAL A 80 20.42 26.95 -6.62
N ALA A 81 20.68 28.18 -6.13
CA ALA A 81 20.91 28.43 -4.71
C ALA A 81 19.59 28.34 -3.92
N LEU A 82 19.66 27.75 -2.73
CA LEU A 82 18.56 27.67 -1.78
C LEU A 82 18.61 28.78 -0.71
N GLY A 83 19.36 29.85 -0.96
CA GLY A 83 19.69 30.92 0.00
C GLY A 83 20.79 30.43 0.93
N PRO A 84 20.74 30.78 2.25
CA PRO A 84 21.73 30.27 3.22
C PRO A 84 21.61 28.74 3.44
N ALA A 85 20.59 28.13 2.87
CA ALA A 85 20.27 26.70 3.09
C ALA A 85 21.01 25.74 2.13
N GLY A 86 21.89 26.23 1.26
CA GLY A 86 22.66 25.39 0.36
C GLY A 86 22.29 25.57 -1.12
N ARG A 87 22.44 24.53 -1.93
CA ARG A 87 22.16 24.54 -3.37
C ARG A 87 21.75 23.18 -3.90
N VAL A 88 21.02 23.18 -5.04
CA VAL A 88 20.73 22.02 -5.86
C VAL A 88 21.42 22.14 -7.20
N TRP A 89 21.81 21.02 -7.84
CA TRP A 89 22.46 21.03 -9.15
C TRP A 89 22.22 19.75 -9.94
N LEU A 90 22.52 19.86 -11.25
CA LEU A 90 22.57 18.74 -12.19
C LEU A 90 23.98 18.67 -12.80
N GLU A 91 24.44 17.45 -13.13
CA GLU A 91 25.76 17.18 -13.74
C GLU A 91 25.56 16.48 -15.09
N ARG A 92 25.07 17.21 -16.08
CA ARG A 92 24.87 16.67 -17.44
C ARG A 92 26.11 16.96 -18.28
N GLN A 93 26.64 15.92 -18.92
CA GLN A 93 27.73 16.09 -19.87
C GLN A 93 27.24 16.78 -21.16
N GLY A 94 28.01 17.74 -21.65
CA GLY A 94 27.68 18.47 -22.88
C GLY A 94 26.80 19.71 -22.71
N GLY A 95 26.53 20.13 -21.47
CA GLY A 95 25.76 21.34 -21.17
C GLY A 95 24.30 21.05 -20.76
N PRO A 96 23.53 22.10 -20.40
CA PRO A 96 22.17 21.96 -19.90
C PRO A 96 21.20 21.43 -20.97
N GLY A 97 20.34 20.52 -20.56
CA GLY A 97 19.22 20.03 -21.37
C GLY A 97 18.04 21.03 -21.40
N PRO A 98 17.10 20.87 -22.35
CA PRO A 98 16.03 21.84 -22.58
C PRO A 98 15.07 22.02 -21.40
N LEU A 99 15.01 21.04 -20.50
CA LEU A 99 14.14 21.06 -19.30
C LEU A 99 14.91 21.14 -17.98
N ASP A 100 16.26 21.21 -18.01
CA ASP A 100 17.08 21.21 -16.80
C ASP A 100 16.78 22.41 -15.91
N GLU A 101 16.48 23.57 -16.50
CA GLU A 101 16.09 24.75 -15.72
C GLU A 101 14.78 24.52 -14.94
N LEU A 102 13.77 23.95 -15.59
CA LEU A 102 12.49 23.61 -14.97
C LEU A 102 12.67 22.54 -13.85
N VAL A 103 13.48 21.52 -14.10
CA VAL A 103 13.79 20.48 -13.12
C VAL A 103 14.48 21.08 -11.90
N LEU A 104 15.47 21.97 -12.11
CA LEU A 104 16.20 22.63 -11.02
C LEU A 104 15.32 23.58 -10.22
N GLU A 105 14.44 24.33 -10.88
CA GLU A 105 13.48 25.23 -10.22
C GLU A 105 12.57 24.43 -9.28
N TRP A 106 11.94 23.36 -9.77
CA TRP A 106 11.06 22.51 -8.96
C TRP A 106 11.79 21.73 -7.89
N MET A 107 13.01 21.25 -8.17
CA MET A 107 13.88 20.65 -7.15
C MET A 107 14.21 21.63 -6.04
N ALA A 108 14.50 22.90 -6.37
CA ALA A 108 14.78 23.95 -5.39
C ALA A 108 13.55 24.30 -4.54
N ILE A 109 12.35 24.36 -5.13
CA ILE A 109 11.08 24.54 -4.42
C ILE A 109 10.88 23.39 -3.43
N ALA A 110 11.00 22.14 -3.89
CA ALA A 110 10.84 20.97 -3.06
C ALA A 110 11.87 20.94 -1.90
N ALA A 111 13.13 21.24 -2.17
CA ALA A 111 14.19 21.28 -1.16
C ALA A 111 13.89 22.33 -0.06
N ARG A 112 13.39 23.52 -0.41
CA ARG A 112 13.00 24.55 0.56
C ARG A 112 11.82 24.12 1.43
N VAL A 113 10.83 23.46 0.86
CA VAL A 113 9.67 22.91 1.61
C VAL A 113 10.14 21.85 2.60
N LEU A 114 11.10 21.01 2.21
CA LEU A 114 11.65 19.95 3.07
C LEU A 114 12.52 20.49 4.22
N ASP A 115 13.19 21.62 4.03
CA ASP A 115 14.03 22.22 5.08
C ASP A 115 13.21 22.86 6.21
N GLY A 116 11.95 23.25 5.92
CA GLY A 116 11.00 23.81 6.89
C GLY A 116 10.13 22.80 7.64
N ALA A 117 10.16 21.53 7.29
CA ALA A 117 9.29 20.52 7.87
C ALA A 117 9.98 19.72 9.00
N PRO A 118 9.32 19.50 10.18
CA PRO A 118 9.89 18.67 11.23
C PRO A 118 10.06 17.23 10.76
N ARG A 119 11.31 16.75 10.73
CA ARG A 119 11.65 15.39 10.29
C ARG A 119 11.10 14.34 11.25
N ARG A 120 10.11 13.60 10.84
CA ARG A 120 9.76 12.30 11.45
C ARG A 120 10.54 11.23 10.69
N ALA A 121 11.61 10.72 11.27
CA ALA A 121 12.31 9.54 10.77
C ALA A 121 11.34 8.35 10.73
N GLY A 122 11.10 7.79 9.53
CA GLY A 122 10.26 6.60 9.34
C GLY A 122 8.83 6.85 8.84
N ALA A 123 8.47 8.09 8.44
CA ALA A 123 7.17 8.31 7.80
C ALA A 123 7.13 7.60 6.42
N PRO A 124 6.02 6.93 6.09
CA PRO A 124 5.81 6.36 4.76
C PRO A 124 5.88 7.45 3.69
N HIS A 125 6.64 7.18 2.61
CA HIS A 125 6.77 8.11 1.50
C HIS A 125 5.86 7.69 0.34
N VAL A 126 5.05 8.61 -0.18
CA VAL A 126 4.35 8.38 -1.45
C VAL A 126 5.40 8.35 -2.56
N ALA A 127 5.33 7.30 -3.33
CA ALA A 127 6.24 7.02 -4.42
C ALA A 127 5.58 7.33 -5.76
N ASP A 128 6.40 7.47 -6.80
CA ASP A 128 5.93 7.51 -8.17
C ASP A 128 5.20 6.17 -8.49
N PRO A 129 3.89 6.20 -8.82
CA PRO A 129 3.14 5.00 -9.15
C PRO A 129 3.74 4.20 -10.30
N ALA A 130 4.37 4.86 -11.29
CA ALA A 130 4.99 4.17 -12.41
C ALA A 130 6.21 3.34 -11.98
N LEU A 131 7.02 3.84 -11.04
CA LEU A 131 8.13 3.07 -10.48
C LEU A 131 7.65 1.88 -9.65
N VAL A 132 6.57 2.07 -8.87
CA VAL A 132 5.98 0.97 -8.09
C VAL A 132 5.39 -0.10 -9.02
N GLU A 133 4.66 0.31 -10.06
CA GLU A 133 4.11 -0.60 -11.06
C GLU A 133 5.22 -1.41 -11.75
N LEU A 134 6.33 -0.75 -12.12
CA LEU A 134 7.50 -1.37 -12.72
C LEU A 134 8.13 -2.43 -11.80
N VAL A 135 8.27 -2.13 -10.50
CA VAL A 135 8.80 -3.10 -9.52
C VAL A 135 7.90 -4.32 -9.37
N LEU A 136 6.58 -4.15 -9.43
CA LEU A 136 5.59 -5.22 -9.25
C LEU A 136 5.35 -6.04 -10.53
N SER A 137 5.78 -5.54 -11.70
CA SER A 137 5.57 -6.20 -12.98
C SER A 137 6.59 -7.33 -13.20
N GLU A 138 6.10 -8.56 -13.35
CA GLU A 138 6.94 -9.70 -13.71
C GLU A 138 7.31 -9.74 -15.20
N ARG A 139 6.70 -8.88 -16.02
CA ARG A 139 6.91 -8.81 -17.48
C ARG A 139 8.07 -7.92 -17.87
N GLU A 140 8.45 -7.01 -16.99
CA GLU A 140 9.53 -6.05 -17.22
C GLU A 140 10.90 -6.67 -16.97
N ALA A 141 11.91 -6.14 -17.63
CA ALA A 141 13.29 -6.61 -17.51
C ALA A 141 13.80 -6.49 -16.06
N VAL A 142 14.62 -7.43 -15.62
CA VAL A 142 15.19 -7.47 -14.26
C VAL A 142 15.98 -6.19 -13.96
N GLU A 143 16.69 -5.68 -14.95
CA GLU A 143 17.53 -4.47 -14.87
C GLU A 143 16.66 -3.23 -14.59
N ASP A 144 15.52 -3.12 -15.28
CA ASP A 144 14.59 -2.01 -15.10
C ASP A 144 13.90 -2.06 -13.73
N ARG A 145 13.49 -3.26 -13.28
CA ARG A 145 12.95 -3.47 -11.93
C ARG A 145 13.99 -3.15 -10.84
N ALA A 146 15.25 -3.57 -11.06
CA ALA A 146 16.34 -3.25 -10.13
C ALA A 146 16.63 -1.74 -10.09
N ARG A 147 16.57 -1.05 -11.24
CA ARG A 147 16.69 0.40 -11.32
C ARG A 147 15.55 1.10 -10.57
N ALA A 148 14.31 0.67 -10.80
CA ALA A 148 13.14 1.22 -10.11
C ALA A 148 13.22 1.05 -8.59
N LEU A 149 13.65 -0.11 -8.09
CA LEU A 149 13.89 -0.35 -6.66
C LEU A 149 14.92 0.63 -6.09
N ARG A 150 16.03 0.86 -6.80
CA ARG A 150 17.06 1.84 -6.37
C ARG A 150 16.50 3.26 -6.35
N LEU A 151 15.76 3.68 -7.39
CA LEU A 151 15.11 5.00 -7.45
C LEU A 151 14.10 5.19 -6.32
N LEU A 152 13.38 4.14 -5.94
CA LEU A 152 12.51 4.12 -4.76
C LEU A 152 13.27 4.11 -3.43
N GLY A 153 14.59 3.94 -3.45
CA GLY A 153 15.43 3.86 -2.26
C GLY A 153 15.27 2.57 -1.47
N MET A 154 14.85 1.50 -2.16
CA MET A 154 14.80 0.16 -1.59
C MET A 154 16.18 -0.49 -1.66
N ALA A 155 16.60 -1.15 -0.59
CA ALA A 155 17.87 -1.87 -0.54
C ALA A 155 17.77 -3.18 -1.33
N PRO A 156 18.77 -3.54 -2.18
CA PRO A 156 18.66 -4.69 -3.07
C PRO A 156 18.77 -6.04 -2.35
N ASP A 157 19.34 -6.06 -1.17
CA ASP A 157 19.65 -7.23 -0.34
C ASP A 157 18.74 -7.41 0.88
N VAL A 158 17.82 -6.46 1.11
CA VAL A 158 16.87 -6.50 2.22
C VAL A 158 15.53 -7.01 1.71
N PRO A 159 14.97 -8.08 2.29
CA PRO A 159 13.65 -8.57 1.92
C PRO A 159 12.58 -7.49 2.06
N LEU A 160 11.57 -7.52 1.18
CA LEU A 160 10.42 -6.66 1.25
C LEU A 160 9.12 -7.45 1.34
N ARG A 161 8.09 -6.79 1.87
CA ARG A 161 6.69 -7.21 1.78
C ARG A 161 5.89 -6.17 1.01
N VAL A 162 4.85 -6.61 0.33
CA VAL A 162 3.88 -5.72 -0.31
C VAL A 162 2.57 -5.77 0.46
N ALA A 163 1.99 -4.61 0.72
CA ALA A 163 0.63 -4.51 1.22
C ALA A 163 -0.29 -3.90 0.16
N ALA A 164 -1.46 -4.49 -0.01
CA ALA A 164 -2.54 -4.01 -0.85
C ALA A 164 -3.68 -3.51 0.02
N ALA A 165 -4.18 -2.31 -0.22
CA ALA A 165 -5.30 -1.75 0.51
C ALA A 165 -6.43 -1.33 -0.44
N ALA A 166 -7.68 -1.53 -0.04
CA ALA A 166 -8.86 -1.16 -0.80
C ALA A 166 -9.99 -0.67 0.11
N GLY A 167 -10.93 0.06 -0.46
CA GLY A 167 -12.11 0.55 0.23
C GLY A 167 -11.93 1.94 0.85
N GLY A 168 -12.94 2.39 1.57
CA GLY A 168 -13.08 3.73 2.11
C GLY A 168 -14.17 4.53 1.38
N GLU A 169 -14.58 5.66 1.96
CA GLU A 169 -15.56 6.57 1.34
C GLU A 169 -14.87 7.49 0.33
N GLY A 170 -15.48 7.68 -0.85
CA GLY A 170 -14.95 8.50 -1.94
C GLY A 170 -14.11 7.71 -2.93
N ASP A 171 -12.89 8.19 -3.30
CA ASP A 171 -11.96 7.46 -4.16
C ASP A 171 -11.22 6.39 -3.33
N PRO A 172 -11.48 5.09 -3.59
CA PRO A 172 -10.91 4.01 -2.78
C PRO A 172 -9.38 3.95 -2.82
N GLY A 173 -8.77 4.32 -3.97
CA GLY A 173 -7.33 4.34 -4.11
C GLY A 173 -6.67 5.43 -3.26
N VAL A 174 -7.25 6.63 -3.26
CA VAL A 174 -6.78 7.76 -2.44
C VAL A 174 -6.89 7.43 -0.95
N GLN A 175 -8.01 6.85 -0.54
CA GLN A 175 -8.22 6.47 0.87
C GLN A 175 -7.25 5.39 1.33
N ALA A 176 -7.04 4.37 0.50
CA ALA A 176 -6.10 3.30 0.76
C ALA A 176 -4.66 3.83 0.91
N VAL A 177 -4.24 4.73 0.03
CA VAL A 177 -2.93 5.41 0.11
C VAL A 177 -2.81 6.23 1.40
N ALA A 178 -3.86 6.98 1.75
CA ALA A 178 -3.87 7.79 2.97
C ALA A 178 -3.73 6.94 4.25
N VAL A 179 -4.38 5.78 4.29
CA VAL A 179 -4.28 4.82 5.41
C VAL A 179 -2.87 4.24 5.51
N LEU A 180 -2.33 3.74 4.40
CA LEU A 180 -0.97 3.19 4.36
C LEU A 180 0.08 4.25 4.71
N GLY A 181 -0.13 5.49 4.26
CA GLY A 181 0.75 6.62 4.55
C GLY A 181 0.70 7.12 6.00
N ARG A 182 -0.36 6.80 6.76
CA ARG A 182 -0.47 7.13 8.20
C ARG A 182 0.05 6.02 9.11
N SER A 183 0.30 4.84 8.58
CA SER A 183 0.77 3.71 9.38
C SER A 183 2.16 3.99 9.99
N ALA A 184 2.34 3.59 11.26
CA ALA A 184 3.60 3.74 11.98
C ALA A 184 4.60 2.63 11.62
N LEU A 185 4.64 2.23 10.35
CA LEU A 185 5.52 1.18 9.84
C LEU A 185 6.98 1.59 9.97
N GLN A 186 7.78 0.73 10.61
CA GLN A 186 9.20 0.97 10.76
C GLN A 186 9.99 0.45 9.56
N GLY A 187 10.91 1.28 9.05
CA GLY A 187 11.75 0.90 7.92
C GLY A 187 11.58 1.83 6.72
N THR A 188 11.94 1.32 5.55
CA THR A 188 11.72 2.00 4.28
C THR A 188 10.34 1.61 3.75
N VAL A 189 9.42 2.57 3.68
CA VAL A 189 8.05 2.37 3.18
C VAL A 189 7.80 3.29 2.00
N ARG A 190 7.29 2.71 0.91
CA ARG A 190 6.91 3.45 -0.31
C ARG A 190 5.46 3.14 -0.63
N VAL A 191 4.63 4.17 -0.70
CA VAL A 191 3.19 4.04 -0.90
C VAL A 191 2.80 4.67 -2.22
N ALA A 192 1.96 4.00 -2.99
CA ALA A 192 1.44 4.51 -4.26
C ALA A 192 -0.01 4.06 -4.48
N GLY A 193 -0.74 4.80 -5.33
CA GLY A 193 -2.04 4.37 -5.86
C GLY A 193 -1.86 3.63 -7.18
N LEU A 194 -2.42 2.42 -7.28
CA LEU A 194 -2.49 1.64 -8.52
C LEU A 194 -3.95 1.34 -8.85
N GLY A 195 -4.57 2.20 -9.67
CA GLY A 195 -6.00 2.13 -9.93
C GLY A 195 -6.82 2.31 -8.64
N PRO A 196 -7.74 1.38 -8.32
CA PRO A 196 -8.57 1.48 -7.11
C PRO A 196 -7.84 1.02 -5.83
N LEU A 197 -6.59 0.58 -5.92
CA LEU A 197 -5.84 0.03 -4.81
C LEU A 197 -4.74 0.98 -4.34
N GLY A 198 -4.55 1.06 -3.02
CA GLY A 198 -3.30 1.55 -2.44
C GLY A 198 -2.31 0.41 -2.31
N VAL A 199 -1.04 0.71 -2.55
CA VAL A 199 0.06 -0.24 -2.46
C VAL A 199 1.14 0.31 -1.55
N ALA A 200 1.69 -0.52 -0.67
CA ALA A 200 2.89 -0.19 0.08
C ALA A 200 3.97 -1.25 -0.15
N LEU A 201 5.17 -0.80 -0.53
CA LEU A 201 6.39 -1.59 -0.50
C LEU A 201 7.06 -1.34 0.86
N ILE A 202 7.31 -2.39 1.63
CA ILE A 202 7.74 -2.30 3.03
C ILE A 202 9.02 -3.10 3.21
N GLN A 203 10.14 -2.42 3.49
CA GLN A 203 11.39 -3.05 3.92
C GLN A 203 11.63 -2.68 5.39
N ARG A 204 11.66 -3.68 6.26
CA ARG A 204 12.02 -3.47 7.67
C ARG A 204 13.53 -3.39 7.82
N ARG A 205 13.99 -2.63 8.82
CA ARG A 205 15.43 -2.54 9.15
C ARG A 205 15.96 -3.84 9.73
N GLU A 206 15.11 -4.55 10.48
CA GLU A 206 15.45 -5.81 11.12
C GLU A 206 14.32 -6.83 10.92
N GLY A 207 14.71 -8.00 10.42
CA GLY A 207 13.83 -9.16 10.26
C GLY A 207 12.79 -9.04 9.15
N THR A 208 11.98 -10.08 9.04
CA THR A 208 10.91 -10.23 8.04
C THR A 208 9.51 -10.24 8.67
N ALA A 209 9.38 -9.74 9.90
CA ALA A 209 8.11 -9.73 10.63
C ALA A 209 6.99 -9.06 9.83
N SER A 210 5.78 -9.60 9.96
CA SER A 210 4.60 -9.04 9.31
C SER A 210 4.28 -7.63 9.83
N PRO A 211 3.89 -6.70 8.96
CA PRO A 211 3.36 -5.40 9.34
C PRO A 211 1.86 -5.43 9.69
N ALA A 212 1.23 -6.61 9.71
CA ALA A 212 -0.23 -6.74 9.86
C ALA A 212 -0.75 -6.11 11.16
N ALA A 213 -0.05 -6.28 12.28
CA ALA A 213 -0.46 -5.71 13.57
C ALA A 213 -0.42 -4.17 13.57
N GLU A 214 0.63 -3.57 12.99
CA GLU A 214 0.73 -2.11 12.86
C GLU A 214 -0.33 -1.54 11.92
N LEU A 215 -0.59 -2.22 10.80
CA LEU A 215 -1.65 -1.84 9.86
C LEU A 215 -3.03 -1.97 10.51
N LEU A 216 -3.27 -3.04 11.26
CA LEU A 216 -4.52 -3.27 11.98
C LEU A 216 -4.78 -2.18 13.02
N SER A 217 -3.75 -1.69 13.70
CA SER A 217 -3.89 -0.58 14.66
C SER A 217 -4.40 0.72 14.01
N VAL A 218 -4.12 0.93 12.73
CA VAL A 218 -4.59 2.11 11.97
C VAL A 218 -5.98 1.90 11.41
N VAL A 219 -6.27 0.71 10.87
CA VAL A 219 -7.53 0.40 10.19
C VAL A 219 -8.63 0.00 11.19
N GLY A 220 -8.28 -0.76 12.25
CA GLY A 220 -9.19 -1.25 13.28
C GLY A 220 -9.38 -0.30 14.47
N GLY A 221 -8.52 0.72 14.59
CA GLY A 221 -8.50 1.65 15.73
C GLY A 221 -9.72 2.56 15.75
N SER A 222 -10.62 2.30 16.70
CA SER A 222 -11.78 3.10 17.02
C SER A 222 -11.44 4.40 17.75
N ASP A 223 -10.21 4.61 18.25
CA ASP A 223 -9.88 5.71 19.17
C ASP A 223 -8.49 6.36 18.97
N ALA A 224 -8.54 7.66 18.68
CA ALA A 224 -7.89 8.71 19.47
C ALA A 224 -6.37 8.98 19.36
N VAL A 225 -5.60 8.66 18.30
CA VAL A 225 -4.18 9.10 18.31
C VAL A 225 -3.76 10.03 17.15
N CYS A 226 -4.53 10.18 16.10
CA CYS A 226 -4.18 11.14 15.03
C CYS A 226 -5.37 12.03 14.68
N GLY A 227 -5.22 13.35 14.89
CA GLY A 227 -6.23 14.40 14.70
C GLY A 227 -6.63 14.67 13.23
N GLY A 228 -7.02 13.65 12.49
CA GLY A 228 -7.62 13.75 11.16
C GLY A 228 -9.10 13.37 11.17
N PRO A 229 -9.88 13.70 10.12
CA PRO A 229 -11.30 13.39 10.05
C PRO A 229 -11.52 11.87 10.18
N ARG A 230 -12.32 11.49 11.17
CA ARG A 230 -12.63 10.10 11.58
C ARG A 230 -13.28 9.24 10.49
N ASP A 231 -13.84 9.86 9.45
CA ASP A 231 -14.62 9.17 8.43
C ASP A 231 -13.76 8.52 7.32
N SER A 232 -12.52 8.97 7.12
CA SER A 232 -11.68 8.54 5.99
C SER A 232 -11.04 7.15 6.13
N VAL A 233 -11.10 6.51 7.30
CA VAL A 233 -10.47 5.19 7.56
C VAL A 233 -11.51 4.06 7.60
N ARG A 234 -12.79 4.41 7.76
CA ARG A 234 -13.87 3.43 7.80
C ARG A 234 -14.00 2.73 6.46
N GLY A 235 -14.05 1.41 6.50
CA GLY A 235 -14.26 0.60 5.30
C GLY A 235 -12.99 0.23 4.53
N VAL A 236 -11.79 0.64 4.98
CA VAL A 236 -10.53 0.18 4.38
C VAL A 236 -10.19 -1.22 4.88
N ARG A 237 -9.78 -2.08 3.95
CA ARG A 237 -9.27 -3.43 4.21
C ARG A 237 -7.88 -3.58 3.58
N VAL A 238 -7.04 -4.42 4.19
CA VAL A 238 -5.64 -4.57 3.78
C VAL A 238 -5.27 -6.04 3.68
N GLY A 239 -4.57 -6.41 2.61
CA GLY A 239 -3.89 -7.70 2.47
C GLY A 239 -2.38 -7.49 2.47
N VAL A 240 -1.65 -8.39 3.13
CA VAL A 240 -0.19 -8.35 3.25
C VAL A 240 0.39 -9.60 2.59
N GLY A 241 1.35 -9.44 1.68
CA GLY A 241 2.10 -10.53 1.07
C GLY A 241 3.27 -11.01 1.92
N ALA A 242 3.79 -12.19 1.61
CA ALA A 242 4.98 -12.75 2.23
C ALA A 242 6.22 -11.88 2.01
N ALA A 243 7.22 -12.03 2.87
CA ALA A 243 8.53 -11.43 2.68
C ALA A 243 9.27 -12.14 1.55
N VAL A 244 9.73 -11.38 0.57
CA VAL A 244 10.42 -11.88 -0.63
C VAL A 244 11.67 -11.08 -0.91
N ALA A 245 12.54 -11.61 -1.79
CA ALA A 245 13.64 -10.82 -2.33
C ALA A 245 13.07 -9.62 -3.13
N PRO A 246 13.73 -8.45 -3.15
CA PRO A 246 13.18 -7.25 -3.78
C PRO A 246 12.77 -7.43 -5.25
N LEU A 247 13.49 -8.23 -6.01
CA LEU A 247 13.15 -8.54 -7.41
C LEU A 247 11.97 -9.50 -7.56
N GLU A 248 11.49 -10.08 -6.48
CA GLU A 248 10.30 -10.95 -6.42
C GLU A 248 9.07 -10.22 -5.86
N ALA A 249 9.11 -8.89 -5.80
CA ALA A 249 8.02 -8.05 -5.29
C ALA A 249 6.65 -8.36 -5.94
N GLY A 250 6.64 -8.77 -7.21
CA GLY A 250 5.43 -9.21 -7.93
C GLY A 250 4.74 -10.40 -7.26
N ALA A 251 5.51 -11.37 -6.75
CA ALA A 251 4.96 -12.51 -6.02
C ALA A 251 4.28 -12.05 -4.71
N SER A 252 4.97 -11.20 -3.91
CA SER A 252 4.37 -10.61 -2.70
C SER A 252 3.13 -9.77 -3.00
N TRP A 253 3.13 -9.04 -4.13
CA TRP A 253 1.96 -8.30 -4.59
C TRP A 253 0.75 -9.20 -4.91
N THR A 254 0.99 -10.29 -5.62
CA THR A 254 -0.05 -11.29 -5.94
C THR A 254 -0.64 -11.89 -4.67
N GLN A 255 0.21 -12.22 -3.70
CA GLN A 255 -0.19 -12.72 -2.40
C GLN A 255 -0.96 -11.67 -1.58
N ALA A 256 -0.52 -10.41 -1.58
CA ALA A 256 -1.21 -9.31 -0.91
C ALA A 256 -2.63 -9.10 -1.46
N ARG A 257 -2.79 -9.16 -2.79
CA ARG A 257 -4.10 -9.09 -3.44
C ARG A 257 -4.99 -10.28 -3.11
N SER A 258 -4.41 -11.47 -3.04
CA SER A 258 -5.13 -12.68 -2.61
C SER A 258 -5.60 -12.54 -1.16
N ALA A 259 -4.73 -12.12 -0.24
CA ALA A 259 -5.05 -11.89 1.17
C ALA A 259 -6.12 -10.80 1.35
N LEU A 260 -6.07 -9.73 0.55
CA LEU A 260 -7.04 -8.64 0.58
C LEU A 260 -8.48 -9.12 0.35
N ARG A 261 -8.69 -10.17 -0.45
CA ARG A 261 -10.01 -10.76 -0.71
C ARG A 261 -10.60 -11.45 0.53
N PHE A 262 -9.77 -11.85 1.49
CA PHE A 262 -10.23 -12.40 2.76
C PHE A 262 -10.49 -11.33 3.83
N ALA A 263 -9.99 -10.11 3.64
CA ALA A 263 -10.14 -9.04 4.60
C ALA A 263 -11.59 -8.52 4.65
N VAL A 264 -12.04 -8.14 5.85
CA VAL A 264 -13.42 -7.65 6.10
C VAL A 264 -13.36 -6.21 6.55
N ALA A 265 -13.96 -5.33 5.77
CA ALA A 265 -14.02 -3.91 6.07
C ALA A 265 -14.72 -3.66 7.44
N GLY A 266 -14.07 -2.87 8.30
CA GLY A 266 -14.62 -2.51 9.59
C GLY A 266 -14.56 -3.61 10.68
N ASP A 267 -14.04 -4.80 10.36
CA ASP A 267 -13.81 -5.82 11.38
C ASP A 267 -12.52 -5.49 12.18
N PRO A 268 -12.56 -5.50 13.52
CA PRO A 268 -11.40 -5.13 14.34
C PRO A 268 -10.25 -6.13 14.28
N VAL A 269 -10.44 -7.32 13.73
CA VAL A 269 -9.43 -8.39 13.65
C VAL A 269 -9.14 -8.77 12.21
N GLU A 270 -10.16 -8.81 11.36
CA GLU A 270 -10.07 -9.30 9.98
C GLU A 270 -9.98 -8.17 8.93
N ALA A 271 -9.87 -6.90 9.35
CA ALA A 271 -9.64 -5.81 8.41
C ALA A 271 -8.25 -5.85 7.74
N VAL A 272 -7.28 -6.52 8.37
CA VAL A 272 -5.95 -6.79 7.83
C VAL A 272 -5.70 -8.28 7.84
N VAL A 273 -5.32 -8.83 6.69
CA VAL A 273 -5.04 -10.27 6.53
C VAL A 273 -3.63 -10.45 5.98
N ASP A 274 -2.81 -11.23 6.67
CA ASP A 274 -1.50 -11.65 6.19
C ASP A 274 -1.63 -12.97 5.42
N HIS A 275 -1.05 -13.02 4.22
CA HIS A 275 -1.05 -14.21 3.37
C HIS A 275 -0.37 -15.41 4.06
N ASP A 276 0.70 -15.18 4.81
CA ASP A 276 1.40 -16.25 5.51
C ASP A 276 0.53 -16.91 6.60
N GLU A 277 -0.42 -16.15 7.20
CA GLU A 277 -1.35 -16.63 8.20
C GLU A 277 -2.53 -17.42 7.60
N LEU A 278 -2.85 -17.20 6.32
CA LEU A 278 -3.90 -17.96 5.65
C LEU A 278 -3.52 -19.43 5.44
N GLY A 279 -2.23 -19.73 5.24
CA GLY A 279 -1.77 -21.07 4.93
C GLY A 279 -2.53 -21.66 3.73
N PRO A 280 -2.97 -22.94 3.78
CA PRO A 280 -3.67 -23.58 2.68
C PRO A 280 -5.03 -22.94 2.31
N VAL A 281 -5.62 -22.14 3.21
CA VAL A 281 -6.88 -21.41 2.93
C VAL A 281 -6.70 -20.41 1.78
N ALA A 282 -5.48 -19.88 1.61
CA ALA A 282 -5.16 -18.98 0.50
C ALA A 282 -5.49 -19.56 -0.88
N LEU A 283 -5.40 -20.89 -1.04
CA LEU A 283 -5.77 -21.58 -2.30
C LEU A 283 -7.23 -21.36 -2.72
N LEU A 284 -8.12 -21.02 -1.79
CA LEU A 284 -9.52 -20.70 -2.13
C LEU A 284 -9.62 -19.44 -3.01
N ALA A 285 -8.67 -18.53 -2.94
CA ALA A 285 -8.64 -17.34 -3.78
C ALA A 285 -8.40 -17.66 -5.27
N ASP A 286 -7.84 -18.83 -5.60
CA ASP A 286 -7.60 -19.27 -6.97
C ASP A 286 -8.84 -19.88 -7.61
N ILE A 287 -9.90 -20.11 -6.81
CA ILE A 287 -11.16 -20.66 -7.31
C ILE A 287 -11.96 -19.55 -8.00
N PRO A 288 -12.43 -19.76 -9.25
CA PRO A 288 -13.29 -18.79 -9.93
C PRO A 288 -14.52 -18.42 -9.11
N VAL A 289 -14.87 -17.13 -9.10
CA VAL A 289 -15.98 -16.56 -8.31
C VAL A 289 -17.30 -17.27 -8.63
N GLU A 290 -17.55 -17.60 -9.90
CA GLU A 290 -18.76 -18.30 -10.36
C GLU A 290 -18.86 -19.69 -9.73
N ARG A 291 -17.73 -20.38 -9.59
CA ARG A 291 -17.68 -21.69 -8.95
C ARG A 291 -17.92 -21.62 -7.46
N LEU A 292 -17.42 -20.59 -6.79
CA LEU A 292 -17.71 -20.33 -5.38
C LEU A 292 -19.20 -20.01 -5.17
N ARG A 293 -19.78 -19.13 -6.00
CA ARG A 293 -21.21 -18.78 -5.98
C ARG A 293 -22.14 -19.96 -6.24
N ALA A 294 -21.68 -20.93 -7.03
CA ALA A 294 -22.47 -22.12 -7.35
C ALA A 294 -22.54 -23.14 -6.19
N GLN A 295 -21.69 -23.00 -5.15
CA GLN A 295 -21.70 -23.91 -4.00
C GLN A 295 -23.02 -23.79 -3.21
N PRO A 296 -23.70 -24.92 -2.88
CA PRO A 296 -24.97 -24.88 -2.17
C PRO A 296 -24.90 -24.15 -0.83
N GLU A 297 -23.85 -24.40 -0.04
CA GLU A 297 -23.65 -23.77 1.27
C GLU A 297 -23.42 -22.25 1.15
N VAL A 298 -22.71 -21.80 0.11
CA VAL A 298 -22.49 -20.38 -0.15
C VAL A 298 -23.81 -19.68 -0.47
N ARG A 299 -24.63 -20.29 -1.34
CA ARG A 299 -25.97 -19.78 -1.67
C ARG A 299 -26.87 -19.71 -0.46
N ALA A 300 -26.89 -20.78 0.34
CA ALA A 300 -27.71 -20.82 1.56
C ALA A 300 -27.27 -19.74 2.58
N LEU A 301 -25.96 -19.49 2.74
CA LEU A 301 -25.45 -18.40 3.58
C LEU A 301 -25.80 -17.02 3.00
N GLN A 302 -25.80 -16.83 1.69
CA GLN A 302 -26.24 -15.59 1.05
C GLN A 302 -27.72 -15.33 1.24
N GLU A 303 -28.56 -16.35 1.09
CA GLU A 303 -30.00 -16.29 1.35
C GLU A 303 -30.29 -15.99 2.83
N LEU A 304 -29.55 -16.62 3.75
CA LEU A 304 -29.64 -16.33 5.18
C LEU A 304 -29.28 -14.90 5.50
N ALA A 305 -28.19 -14.39 4.91
CA ALA A 305 -27.72 -13.01 5.08
C ALA A 305 -28.75 -11.97 4.61
N GLY A 306 -29.49 -12.26 3.54
CA GLY A 306 -30.56 -11.39 3.00
C GLY A 306 -31.84 -11.36 3.82
N ARG A 307 -32.00 -12.18 4.87
CA ARG A 307 -33.15 -12.16 5.77
C ARG A 307 -33.01 -11.08 6.84
N GLU A 308 -34.11 -10.78 7.54
CA GLU A 308 -34.10 -9.88 8.70
C GLU A 308 -33.06 -10.37 9.74
N ALA A 309 -32.19 -9.48 10.21
CA ALA A 309 -31.04 -9.79 11.08
C ALA A 309 -30.04 -10.83 10.53
N GLY A 310 -30.10 -11.16 9.23
CA GLY A 310 -29.30 -12.21 8.61
C GLY A 310 -27.80 -11.95 8.71
N GLU A 311 -27.31 -10.74 8.44
CA GLU A 311 -25.90 -10.39 8.58
C GLU A 311 -25.40 -10.51 10.03
N LEU A 312 -26.27 -10.26 11.03
CA LEU A 312 -25.93 -10.48 12.44
C LEU A 312 -25.80 -11.97 12.78
N ASN A 313 -26.54 -12.83 12.10
CA ASN A 313 -26.42 -14.29 12.25
C ASN A 313 -25.11 -14.78 11.61
N ILE A 314 -24.75 -14.25 10.45
CA ILE A 314 -23.47 -14.53 9.79
C ILE A 314 -22.28 -14.04 10.65
N ALA A 315 -22.36 -12.85 11.23
CA ALA A 315 -21.35 -12.32 12.15
C ALA A 315 -21.18 -13.21 13.39
N ALA A 316 -22.29 -13.69 13.96
CA ALA A 316 -22.24 -14.62 15.09
C ALA A 316 -21.59 -15.95 14.71
N LEU A 317 -21.92 -16.51 13.54
CA LEU A 317 -21.29 -17.71 13.00
C LEU A 317 -19.79 -17.51 12.81
N ALA A 318 -19.36 -16.43 12.17
CA ALA A 318 -17.96 -16.12 11.92
C ALA A 318 -17.17 -15.99 13.24
N ALA A 319 -17.71 -15.24 14.20
CA ALA A 319 -17.08 -15.07 15.51
C ALA A 319 -16.97 -16.41 16.28
N PHE A 320 -17.97 -17.28 16.19
CA PHE A 320 -17.95 -18.60 16.82
C PHE A 320 -16.97 -19.53 16.12
N CYS A 321 -16.97 -19.59 14.80
CA CYS A 321 -16.01 -20.41 14.02
C CYS A 321 -14.56 -20.04 14.37
N ARG A 322 -14.27 -18.74 14.49
CA ARG A 322 -12.93 -18.24 14.81
C ARG A 322 -12.48 -18.58 16.24
N THR A 323 -13.37 -18.46 17.21
CA THR A 323 -13.01 -18.59 18.62
C THR A 323 -13.27 -19.97 19.22
N GLY A 324 -14.18 -20.75 18.64
CA GLY A 324 -14.68 -22.01 19.20
C GLY A 324 -15.44 -21.86 20.52
N SER A 325 -15.72 -20.63 20.95
CA SER A 325 -16.30 -20.32 22.27
C SER A 325 -17.41 -19.29 22.19
N LEU A 326 -18.60 -19.64 22.68
CA LEU A 326 -19.74 -18.73 22.79
C LEU A 326 -19.43 -17.45 23.57
N ARG A 327 -18.65 -17.57 24.66
CA ARG A 327 -18.27 -16.40 25.48
C ARG A 327 -17.32 -15.48 24.76
N GLN A 328 -16.33 -16.02 24.09
CA GLN A 328 -15.37 -15.21 23.33
C GLN A 328 -16.04 -14.57 22.10
N ALA A 329 -16.89 -15.31 21.38
CA ALA A 329 -17.65 -14.77 20.27
C ALA A 329 -18.57 -13.62 20.74
N ALA A 330 -19.26 -13.79 21.87
CA ALA A 330 -20.11 -12.76 22.45
C ALA A 330 -19.33 -11.50 22.88
N ALA A 331 -18.16 -11.69 23.50
CA ALA A 331 -17.28 -10.58 23.88
C ALA A 331 -16.80 -9.80 22.64
N GLY A 332 -16.38 -10.50 21.57
CA GLY A 332 -15.92 -9.86 20.32
C GLY A 332 -17.02 -9.12 19.56
N LEU A 333 -18.29 -9.53 19.73
CA LEU A 333 -19.45 -8.88 19.14
C LEU A 333 -20.13 -7.85 20.04
N HIS A 334 -19.65 -7.65 21.26
CA HIS A 334 -20.27 -6.83 22.31
C HIS A 334 -21.73 -7.23 22.59
N LEU A 335 -22.02 -8.54 22.55
CA LEU A 335 -23.35 -9.11 22.77
C LEU A 335 -23.40 -10.00 24.02
N HIS A 336 -24.60 -10.24 24.53
CA HIS A 336 -24.80 -11.26 25.56
C HIS A 336 -24.66 -12.67 24.94
N HIS A 337 -24.10 -13.63 25.70
CA HIS A 337 -23.87 -14.99 25.18
C HIS A 337 -25.16 -15.71 24.75
N SER A 338 -26.31 -15.43 25.40
CA SER A 338 -27.60 -15.98 24.98
C SER A 338 -28.05 -15.47 23.61
N SER A 339 -27.76 -14.21 23.28
CA SER A 339 -28.08 -13.65 21.95
C SER A 339 -27.27 -14.30 20.85
N VAL A 340 -25.98 -14.57 21.14
CA VAL A 340 -25.12 -15.31 20.20
C VAL A 340 -25.60 -16.75 20.05
N ALA A 341 -25.97 -17.42 21.16
CA ALA A 341 -26.49 -18.78 21.12
C ALA A 341 -27.79 -18.88 20.30
N ALA A 342 -28.72 -17.93 20.46
CA ALA A 342 -29.97 -17.91 19.67
C ALA A 342 -29.69 -17.72 18.17
N ARG A 343 -28.72 -16.84 17.80
CA ARG A 343 -28.31 -16.63 16.40
C ARG A 343 -27.67 -17.88 15.80
N LEU A 344 -26.81 -18.57 16.55
CA LEU A 344 -26.20 -19.82 16.11
C LEU A 344 -27.22 -20.92 15.92
N ALA A 345 -28.21 -21.07 16.83
CA ALA A 345 -29.30 -22.02 16.67
C ALA A 345 -30.09 -21.76 15.37
N HIS A 346 -30.36 -20.48 15.06
CA HIS A 346 -31.01 -20.13 13.80
C HIS A 346 -30.18 -20.52 12.56
N VAL A 347 -28.84 -20.36 12.64
CA VAL A 347 -27.94 -20.82 11.57
C VAL A 347 -27.94 -22.34 11.47
N GLU A 348 -27.87 -23.06 12.61
CA GLU A 348 -27.87 -24.53 12.66
C GLU A 348 -29.16 -25.07 12.00
N ASP A 349 -30.30 -24.48 12.32
CA ASP A 349 -31.60 -24.86 11.74
C ASP A 349 -31.65 -24.59 10.23
N ALA A 350 -31.16 -23.42 9.77
CA ALA A 350 -31.18 -23.03 8.37
C ALA A 350 -30.23 -23.84 7.49
N MET A 351 -29.08 -24.25 8.02
CA MET A 351 -28.01 -24.92 7.29
C MET A 351 -27.98 -26.43 7.52
N GLY A 352 -28.70 -26.95 8.49
CA GLY A 352 -28.65 -28.34 8.90
C GLY A 352 -27.32 -28.74 9.56
N TRP A 353 -26.58 -27.75 10.12
CA TRP A 353 -25.30 -27.99 10.77
C TRP A 353 -25.45 -28.19 12.30
N ARG A 354 -24.47 -28.82 12.89
CA ARG A 354 -24.25 -28.87 14.33
C ARG A 354 -22.91 -28.26 14.67
N LEU A 355 -22.87 -26.98 14.99
CA LEU A 355 -21.63 -26.21 15.16
C LEU A 355 -20.76 -26.66 16.33
N ARG A 356 -21.29 -27.49 17.25
CA ARG A 356 -20.50 -28.20 18.26
C ARG A 356 -19.69 -29.34 17.68
N ASP A 357 -20.13 -29.91 16.54
CA ASP A 357 -19.36 -30.89 15.77
C ASP A 357 -18.18 -30.18 15.08
N PRO A 358 -16.94 -30.66 15.27
CA PRO A 358 -15.77 -30.06 14.65
C PRO A 358 -15.82 -30.06 13.11
N GLN A 359 -16.43 -31.10 12.52
CA GLN A 359 -16.52 -31.24 11.07
C GLN A 359 -17.50 -30.22 10.47
N ASP A 360 -18.67 -30.05 11.09
CA ASP A 360 -19.65 -29.06 10.63
C ASP A 360 -19.13 -27.63 10.87
N ARG A 361 -18.42 -27.40 11.97
CA ARG A 361 -17.76 -26.11 12.19
C ARG A 361 -16.68 -25.80 11.17
N PHE A 362 -15.87 -26.79 10.76
CA PHE A 362 -14.90 -26.63 9.68
C PHE A 362 -15.60 -26.32 8.34
N ARG A 363 -16.69 -27.05 8.00
CA ARG A 363 -17.49 -26.76 6.81
C ARG A 363 -18.07 -25.35 6.82
N ALA A 364 -18.60 -24.92 7.97
CA ALA A 364 -19.11 -23.56 8.15
C ALA A 364 -18.02 -22.50 7.95
N GLN A 365 -16.82 -22.69 8.53
CA GLN A 365 -15.69 -21.81 8.33
C GLN A 365 -15.30 -21.72 6.84
N LEU A 366 -15.21 -22.85 6.16
CA LEU A 366 -14.88 -22.91 4.73
C LEU A 366 -15.93 -22.20 3.87
N ALA A 367 -17.22 -22.43 4.18
CA ALA A 367 -18.33 -21.78 3.49
C ALA A 367 -18.32 -20.24 3.70
N LEU A 368 -17.96 -19.76 4.89
CA LEU A 368 -17.78 -18.33 5.16
C LEU A 368 -16.66 -17.71 4.30
N TYR A 369 -15.51 -18.37 4.20
CA TYR A 369 -14.43 -17.91 3.32
C TYR A 369 -14.87 -17.90 1.85
N ALA A 370 -15.52 -18.97 1.39
CA ALA A 370 -16.03 -19.05 0.04
C ALA A 370 -17.08 -17.96 -0.27
N ARG A 371 -17.96 -17.64 0.70
CA ARG A 371 -18.91 -16.54 0.59
C ARG A 371 -18.20 -15.19 0.45
N ARG A 372 -17.17 -14.92 1.25
CA ARG A 372 -16.37 -13.67 1.17
C ARG A 372 -15.74 -13.53 -0.23
N LEU A 373 -15.04 -14.56 -0.66
CA LEU A 373 -14.37 -14.57 -1.96
C LEU A 373 -15.34 -14.49 -3.15
N SER A 374 -16.62 -14.81 -2.94
CA SER A 374 -17.69 -14.72 -3.96
C SER A 374 -18.37 -13.35 -4.03
N ALA A 375 -18.11 -12.45 -3.09
CA ALA A 375 -18.74 -11.13 -3.00
C ALA A 375 -18.04 -10.04 -3.85
N ASP A 376 -16.86 -10.35 -4.40
CA ASP A 376 -16.09 -9.44 -5.26
C ASP A 376 -16.64 -9.36 -6.69
#